data_3aa47b59e64d24b124546095e9b15dd7
#
_entry.id   3aa47b59e64d24b124546095e9b15dd7
#
_cell.length_a   1.000
_cell.length_b   1.000
_cell.length_c   1.000
_cell.angle_alpha   90.00
_cell.angle_beta   90.00
_cell.angle_gamma   90.00
#
_symmetry.space_group_name_H-M   'P 1'
#
loop_
_entity.id
_entity.type
_entity.pdbx_description
1 polymer ?
#
loop_
_entity_poly.entity_id
_entity_poly.type
_entity_poly.pdbx_seq_one_letter_code
_entity_poly.pdbx_strand_id
1 'polypeptide(L)'
;KRYIDRFNLEGSSKKEEKNIEDLFKIEELQIDDTNKIQELIENIKKEKKLIYFLEKENSSELKNIIKKKITSITIYIQKNKTSYYIKINDINEFTSKFKDVFENKDIELYGYKLNEDYVMLKELGINVGNLTFDAEIAAYVLNPSTKYNLEEIIEQYLEINVDDFIENNKEDENSSQINLFDNLDSSKENNKKDLYKKRYSIYVYGIQKLQEIMSKKLEEINSLDLFTNIEMPLVKVLGEMQFNGMYVDKEELIKFGDSLKEGLKELTNEIYDLCGEEFNINSTQQLGVILFEKLGLPVYKKTKKGYSTDVEILEKLKDKHPVIERILEYRSLMKLNSTYVEGLLPYINENTKRIHSYFHQTVTQTGRISSTEPNLQNIPTRIEFGKRLRKVFKPEKGYVFIDADYSQIELRVLAHISQDEHMLEAFKNDEDIHVQAASKVLGIPKEEVTKEQRSSAKAVNFGIVYGISDFGLAEQIGVSKKKANEYIKQYLEKYSGIKKFMDDIVELAKNQGYVETSFHRRRYIPELSSNNYMVRQFGARAAMNTPIQGTAADIMKIAMIDVYNKLKEENLDAKIILQVHDELMIECIENDKEKVKSILKNCMENAITLLIPLKVETSEAKTWYECK
;
A
#
# COMPACT_ATOMS: atom_id res chain seq x y z
N LYS A 1 -0.20 -27.33 -6.01
CA LYS A 1 -0.27 -28.68 -5.38
C LYS A 1 1.09 -29.28 -4.95
N ARG A 2 2.27 -28.78 -5.41
CA ARG A 2 3.60 -29.33 -5.07
C ARG A 2 4.37 -28.58 -3.97
N TYR A 3 3.82 -27.53 -3.37
CA TYR A 3 4.47 -26.73 -2.31
C TYR A 3 3.87 -26.93 -0.91
N ILE A 4 2.75 -27.65 -0.79
CA ILE A 4 2.08 -27.96 0.50
C ILE A 4 2.75 -29.14 1.22
N ASP A 5 3.51 -29.98 0.52
CA ASP A 5 4.04 -31.25 1.04
C ASP A 5 5.37 -31.13 1.82
N ARG A 6 5.86 -29.96 2.18
CA ARG A 6 7.10 -29.78 2.96
C ARG A 6 6.93 -29.41 4.43
N PHE A 7 5.71 -29.23 4.89
CA PHE A 7 5.40 -29.24 6.33
C PHE A 7 4.64 -30.52 6.62
N ASN A 8 5.37 -31.63 6.77
CA ASN A 8 4.85 -32.86 7.31
C ASN A 8 4.28 -32.61 8.69
N LEU A 9 2.97 -32.42 8.77
CA LEU A 9 2.18 -32.78 9.93
C LEU A 9 1.68 -34.20 9.64
N GLU A 10 2.44 -35.21 10.04
CA GLU A 10 1.95 -36.58 10.18
C GLU A 10 0.84 -36.57 11.23
N GLY A 11 -0.36 -36.81 10.78
CA GLY A 11 -1.54 -36.95 11.59
C GLY A 11 -2.78 -37.03 10.73
N SER A 12 -2.94 -38.14 9.97
CA SER A 12 -4.23 -38.50 9.39
C SER A 12 -5.19 -38.93 10.52
N SER A 13 -5.73 -37.93 11.24
CA SER A 13 -6.96 -38.15 12.01
C SER A 13 -8.13 -37.91 11.06
N LYS A 14 -9.08 -38.83 11.04
CA LYS A 14 -10.40 -38.68 10.40
C LYS A 14 -10.90 -37.27 10.76
N LYS A 15 -11.24 -36.45 9.73
CA LYS A 15 -11.97 -35.20 9.94
C LYS A 15 -13.27 -35.58 10.66
N GLU A 16 -13.35 -35.32 11.96
CA GLU A 16 -14.64 -35.22 12.65
C GLU A 16 -15.34 -34.00 12.06
N GLU A 17 -16.45 -34.19 11.40
CA GLU A 17 -17.33 -33.12 10.97
C GLU A 17 -17.85 -32.40 12.22
N LYS A 18 -17.25 -31.27 12.55
CA LYS A 18 -17.68 -30.45 13.67
C LYS A 18 -18.86 -29.61 13.22
N ASN A 19 -20.01 -29.77 13.83
CA ASN A 19 -21.16 -28.89 13.65
C ASN A 19 -20.88 -27.50 14.24
N ILE A 20 -21.48 -26.44 13.65
CA ILE A 20 -21.38 -25.05 14.18
C ILE A 20 -21.83 -25.01 15.64
N GLU A 21 -22.89 -25.72 15.99
CA GLU A 21 -23.47 -25.78 17.33
C GLU A 21 -22.51 -26.37 18.38
N ASP A 22 -21.55 -27.20 17.96
CA ASP A 22 -20.48 -27.73 18.82
C ASP A 22 -19.42 -26.68 19.17
N LEU A 23 -19.28 -25.65 18.34
CA LEU A 23 -18.25 -24.62 18.49
C LEU A 23 -18.79 -23.40 19.26
N PHE A 24 -19.97 -22.92 18.92
CA PHE A 24 -20.59 -21.74 19.54
C PHE A 24 -22.11 -21.69 19.25
N LYS A 25 -22.81 -20.92 20.08
CA LYS A 25 -24.23 -20.58 19.85
C LYS A 25 -24.34 -19.33 18.98
N ILE A 26 -25.44 -19.24 18.21
CA ILE A 26 -25.77 -18.03 17.44
C ILE A 26 -27.05 -17.44 18.01
N GLU A 27 -27.01 -16.18 18.40
CA GLU A 27 -28.18 -15.41 18.84
C GLU A 27 -28.36 -14.19 17.93
N GLU A 28 -29.59 -13.95 17.51
CA GLU A 28 -29.99 -12.74 16.81
C GLU A 28 -30.58 -11.75 17.78
N LEU A 29 -30.05 -10.53 17.80
CA LEU A 29 -30.57 -9.43 18.60
C LEU A 29 -31.09 -8.32 17.68
N GLN A 30 -32.11 -7.65 18.10
CA GLN A 30 -32.56 -6.41 17.47
C GLN A 30 -31.84 -5.23 18.17
N ILE A 31 -31.45 -4.23 17.39
CA ILE A 31 -30.70 -3.08 17.94
C ILE A 31 -31.54 -2.30 18.98
N ASP A 32 -32.90 -2.32 18.87
CA ASP A 32 -33.86 -1.69 19.79
C ASP A 32 -34.14 -2.51 21.07
N ASP A 33 -33.68 -3.78 21.16
CA ASP A 33 -33.77 -4.56 22.40
C ASP A 33 -32.77 -4.07 23.44
N THR A 34 -33.12 -2.97 24.09
CA THR A 34 -32.21 -2.25 25.00
C THR A 34 -31.69 -3.13 26.12
N ASN A 35 -32.48 -4.06 26.69
CA ASN A 35 -32.05 -4.90 27.81
C ASN A 35 -30.99 -5.89 27.37
N LYS A 36 -31.19 -6.59 26.25
CA LYS A 36 -30.21 -7.58 25.74
C LYS A 36 -28.93 -6.92 25.22
N ILE A 37 -29.06 -5.77 24.55
CA ILE A 37 -27.89 -5.00 24.11
C ILE A 37 -27.08 -4.51 25.33
N GLN A 38 -27.74 -4.04 26.40
CA GLN A 38 -27.05 -3.61 27.60
C GLN A 38 -26.31 -4.78 28.27
N GLU A 39 -26.93 -5.96 28.36
CA GLU A 39 -26.27 -7.17 28.88
C GLU A 39 -25.05 -7.56 28.04
N LEU A 40 -25.16 -7.52 26.71
CA LEU A 40 -24.04 -7.75 25.80
C LEU A 40 -22.90 -6.77 26.04
N ILE A 41 -23.20 -5.47 26.15
CA ILE A 41 -22.21 -4.42 26.44
C ILE A 41 -21.51 -4.67 27.79
N GLU A 42 -22.26 -5.08 28.82
CA GLU A 42 -21.68 -5.43 30.12
C GLU A 42 -20.73 -6.64 30.03
N ASN A 43 -21.08 -7.64 29.23
CA ASN A 43 -20.23 -8.79 28.99
C ASN A 43 -18.93 -8.38 28.27
N ILE A 44 -19.01 -7.52 27.24
CA ILE A 44 -17.83 -6.96 26.57
C ILE A 44 -16.95 -6.20 27.57
N LYS A 45 -17.53 -5.35 28.41
CA LYS A 45 -16.78 -4.58 29.42
C LYS A 45 -16.13 -5.49 30.47
N LYS A 46 -16.76 -6.60 30.84
CA LYS A 46 -16.20 -7.60 31.78
C LYS A 46 -15.04 -8.38 31.17
N GLU A 47 -15.16 -8.76 29.90
CA GLU A 47 -14.08 -9.44 29.17
C GLU A 47 -12.95 -8.49 28.76
N LYS A 48 -13.21 -7.16 28.75
CA LYS A 48 -12.32 -6.11 28.22
C LYS A 48 -11.88 -6.38 26.78
N LYS A 49 -12.77 -7.01 26.01
CA LYS A 49 -12.48 -7.45 24.66
C LYS A 49 -13.75 -7.37 23.79
N LEU A 50 -13.60 -6.78 22.60
CA LEU A 50 -14.63 -6.76 21.57
C LEU A 50 -14.10 -7.44 20.32
N ILE A 51 -14.61 -8.66 20.07
CA ILE A 51 -14.32 -9.42 18.85
C ILE A 51 -15.51 -9.22 17.93
N TYR A 52 -15.28 -8.55 16.80
CA TYR A 52 -16.39 -8.12 15.96
C TYR A 52 -16.10 -8.20 14.46
N PHE A 53 -17.18 -8.22 13.70
CA PHE A 53 -17.20 -8.04 12.25
C PHE A 53 -18.31 -7.07 11.87
N LEU A 54 -17.96 -6.02 11.12
CA LEU A 54 -18.92 -5.07 10.54
C LEU A 54 -19.24 -5.47 9.10
N GLU A 55 -20.51 -5.72 8.82
CA GLU A 55 -20.98 -5.86 7.44
C GLU A 55 -21.11 -4.48 6.82
N LYS A 56 -20.58 -4.34 5.61
CA LYS A 56 -20.53 -3.09 4.87
C LYS A 56 -21.32 -3.22 3.58
N GLU A 57 -22.06 -2.17 3.23
CA GLU A 57 -22.79 -2.13 1.97
C GLU A 57 -21.80 -2.20 0.78
N ASN A 58 -21.92 -3.27 -0.02
CA ASN A 58 -21.14 -3.43 -1.25
C ASN A 58 -21.89 -2.76 -2.42
N SER A 59 -21.68 -1.47 -2.63
CA SER A 59 -22.12 -0.84 -3.86
C SER A 59 -20.93 -0.50 -4.75
N SER A 60 -20.90 -1.07 -5.95
CA SER A 60 -19.93 -0.76 -7.01
C SER A 60 -19.93 0.72 -7.44
N GLU A 61 -20.96 1.47 -7.03
CA GLU A 61 -21.13 2.89 -7.32
C GLU A 61 -20.47 3.81 -6.28
N LEU A 62 -20.18 3.31 -5.07
CA LEU A 62 -19.57 4.10 -4.00
C LEU A 62 -18.04 4.05 -4.09
N LYS A 63 -17.46 4.87 -4.96
CA LYS A 63 -16.01 5.08 -5.08
C LYS A 63 -15.38 5.85 -3.91
N ASN A 64 -16.07 6.00 -2.79
CA ASN A 64 -15.61 6.80 -1.67
C ASN A 64 -15.86 6.06 -0.36
N ILE A 65 -14.79 5.78 0.38
CA ILE A 65 -14.83 5.06 1.66
C ILE A 65 -15.80 5.70 2.67
N ILE A 66 -15.91 7.03 2.67
CA ILE A 66 -16.77 7.79 3.57
C ILE A 66 -18.28 7.56 3.29
N LYS A 67 -18.64 7.05 2.12
CA LYS A 67 -20.05 6.80 1.75
C LYS A 67 -20.53 5.39 2.04
N LYS A 68 -19.67 4.47 2.46
CA LYS A 68 -20.09 3.11 2.82
C LYS A 68 -20.96 3.13 4.07
N LYS A 69 -21.97 2.24 4.12
CA LYS A 69 -22.88 2.12 5.29
C LYS A 69 -22.64 0.79 5.99
N ILE A 70 -22.74 0.81 7.31
CA ILE A 70 -22.73 -0.38 8.15
C ILE A 70 -24.15 -0.93 8.19
N THR A 71 -24.35 -2.19 7.86
CA THR A 71 -25.66 -2.85 7.79
C THR A 71 -25.90 -3.82 8.92
N SER A 72 -24.85 -4.42 9.47
CA SER A 72 -24.92 -5.26 10.66
C SER A 72 -23.61 -5.27 11.41
N ILE A 73 -23.67 -5.65 12.69
CA ILE A 73 -22.49 -6.01 13.50
C ILE A 73 -22.69 -7.42 14.06
N THR A 74 -21.65 -8.24 13.95
CA THR A 74 -21.59 -9.54 14.61
C THR A 74 -20.51 -9.50 15.68
N ILE A 75 -20.81 -9.98 16.90
CA ILE A 75 -19.93 -9.92 18.06
C ILE A 75 -19.83 -11.31 18.68
N TYR A 76 -18.60 -11.72 19.02
CA TYR A 76 -18.36 -12.98 19.72
C TYR A 76 -17.95 -12.75 21.16
N ILE A 77 -18.66 -13.41 22.09
CA ILE A 77 -18.32 -13.43 23.53
C ILE A 77 -17.73 -14.79 23.85
N GLN A 78 -16.44 -14.79 24.21
CA GLN A 78 -15.65 -16.01 24.40
C GLN A 78 -16.14 -16.82 25.61
N LYS A 79 -16.50 -16.17 26.70
CA LYS A 79 -16.88 -16.81 27.97
C LYS A 79 -18.08 -17.73 27.85
N ASN A 80 -19.12 -17.31 27.13
CA ASN A 80 -20.34 -18.10 26.93
C ASN A 80 -20.38 -18.80 25.57
N LYS A 81 -19.33 -18.65 24.75
CA LYS A 81 -19.23 -19.19 23.39
C LYS A 81 -20.43 -18.82 22.52
N THR A 82 -20.84 -17.55 22.54
CA THR A 82 -22.02 -17.10 21.80
C THR A 82 -21.62 -16.01 20.81
N SER A 83 -22.10 -16.14 19.58
CA SER A 83 -22.05 -15.13 18.54
C SER A 83 -23.38 -14.40 18.49
N TYR A 84 -23.33 -13.09 18.60
CA TYR A 84 -24.50 -12.21 18.54
C TYR A 84 -24.52 -11.48 17.20
N TYR A 85 -25.51 -11.77 16.36
CA TYR A 85 -25.76 -11.02 15.12
C TYR A 85 -26.77 -9.92 15.39
N ILE A 86 -26.42 -8.68 15.06
CA ILE A 86 -27.23 -7.49 15.29
C ILE A 86 -27.40 -6.75 13.96
N LYS A 87 -28.62 -6.72 13.44
CA LYS A 87 -28.95 -5.92 12.27
C LYS A 87 -29.10 -4.46 12.66
N ILE A 88 -28.49 -3.56 11.88
CA ILE A 88 -28.54 -2.12 12.11
C ILE A 88 -29.57 -1.51 11.16
N ASN A 89 -30.76 -1.23 11.70
CA ASN A 89 -31.84 -0.55 10.98
C ASN A 89 -31.80 0.97 11.20
N ASP A 90 -31.24 1.42 12.33
CA ASP A 90 -30.99 2.82 12.67
C ASP A 90 -29.54 3.01 13.12
N ILE A 91 -28.80 3.74 12.32
CA ILE A 91 -27.36 4.01 12.58
C ILE A 91 -27.15 4.91 13.80
N ASN A 92 -28.10 5.79 14.13
CA ASN A 92 -28.02 6.66 15.30
C ASN A 92 -28.17 5.83 16.58
N GLU A 93 -29.06 4.84 16.56
CA GLU A 93 -29.26 3.93 17.68
C GLU A 93 -28.00 3.06 17.90
N PHE A 94 -27.42 2.50 16.82
CA PHE A 94 -26.13 1.81 16.89
C PHE A 94 -25.06 2.71 17.50
N THR A 95 -24.92 3.93 16.98
CA THR A 95 -23.93 4.88 17.48
C THR A 95 -24.12 5.17 18.97
N SER A 96 -25.35 5.44 19.41
CA SER A 96 -25.64 5.76 20.82
C SER A 96 -25.31 4.61 21.78
N LYS A 97 -25.53 3.36 21.35
CA LYS A 97 -25.32 2.17 22.20
C LYS A 97 -23.87 1.68 22.22
N PHE A 98 -23.17 1.74 21.08
CA PHE A 98 -21.84 1.15 20.96
C PHE A 98 -20.68 2.16 21.02
N LYS A 99 -20.95 3.47 20.97
CA LYS A 99 -19.91 4.50 21.02
C LYS A 99 -18.96 4.31 22.20
N ASP A 100 -19.49 4.18 23.42
CA ASP A 100 -18.68 4.03 24.63
C ASP A 100 -17.82 2.75 24.62
N VAL A 101 -18.27 1.70 23.93
CA VAL A 101 -17.51 0.45 23.79
C VAL A 101 -16.33 0.64 22.85
N PHE A 102 -16.59 1.23 21.69
CA PHE A 102 -15.53 1.48 20.70
C PHE A 102 -14.51 2.53 21.13
N GLU A 103 -14.91 3.52 21.92
CA GLU A 103 -14.01 4.59 22.40
C GLU A 103 -13.22 4.20 23.65
N ASN A 104 -13.63 3.11 24.33
CA ASN A 104 -12.97 2.69 25.57
C ASN A 104 -11.58 2.12 25.31
N LYS A 105 -10.56 2.76 25.86
CA LYS A 105 -9.15 2.36 25.73
C LYS A 105 -8.80 1.06 26.47
N ASP A 106 -9.61 0.66 27.46
CA ASP A 106 -9.42 -0.58 28.22
C ASP A 106 -10.02 -1.80 27.51
N ILE A 107 -10.75 -1.62 26.41
CA ILE A 107 -11.33 -2.69 25.61
C ILE A 107 -10.45 -2.92 24.38
N GLU A 108 -9.91 -4.13 24.28
CA GLU A 108 -9.16 -4.58 23.11
C GLU A 108 -10.10 -4.89 21.95
N LEU A 109 -9.85 -4.29 20.78
CA LEU A 109 -10.66 -4.46 19.58
C LEU A 109 -9.98 -5.43 18.62
N TYR A 110 -10.67 -6.54 18.30
CA TYR A 110 -10.23 -7.58 17.38
C TYR A 110 -11.16 -7.65 16.17
N GLY A 111 -10.60 -7.60 14.97
CA GLY A 111 -11.40 -7.61 13.76
C GLY A 111 -10.62 -8.00 12.50
N TYR A 112 -11.16 -7.54 11.38
CA TYR A 112 -10.61 -7.76 10.06
C TYR A 112 -10.83 -6.50 9.21
N LYS A 113 -9.76 -5.98 8.58
CA LYS A 113 -9.76 -4.70 7.85
C LYS A 113 -10.18 -3.52 8.73
N LEU A 114 -9.58 -3.45 9.91
CA LEU A 114 -9.88 -2.44 10.92
C LEU A 114 -9.62 -1.00 10.43
N ASN A 115 -8.79 -0.81 9.43
CA ASN A 115 -8.57 0.48 8.79
C ASN A 115 -9.87 1.02 8.13
N GLU A 116 -10.62 0.16 7.42
CA GLU A 116 -11.91 0.54 6.86
C GLU A 116 -12.96 0.81 7.96
N ASP A 117 -13.00 -0.05 8.98
CA ASP A 117 -13.89 0.11 10.12
C ASP A 117 -13.63 1.43 10.84
N TYR A 118 -12.35 1.77 11.03
CA TYR A 118 -11.94 3.02 11.66
C TYR A 118 -12.53 4.24 10.95
N VAL A 119 -12.42 4.30 9.62
CA VAL A 119 -12.95 5.43 8.83
C VAL A 119 -14.46 5.53 8.95
N MET A 120 -15.17 4.41 8.88
CA MET A 120 -16.64 4.39 8.97
C MET A 120 -17.14 4.77 10.38
N LEU A 121 -16.48 4.26 11.42
CA LEU A 121 -16.82 4.62 12.81
C LEU A 121 -16.50 6.09 13.09
N LYS A 122 -15.42 6.60 12.52
CA LYS A 122 -15.05 8.02 12.62
C LYS A 122 -16.07 8.94 11.96
N GLU A 123 -16.65 8.54 10.81
CA GLU A 123 -17.74 9.26 10.14
C GLU A 123 -18.99 9.36 11.03
N LEU A 124 -19.22 8.35 11.87
CA LEU A 124 -20.30 8.35 12.86
C LEU A 124 -19.96 9.13 14.15
N GLY A 125 -18.81 9.80 14.20
CA GLY A 125 -18.35 10.54 15.38
C GLY A 125 -17.87 9.65 16.52
N ILE A 126 -17.46 8.41 16.22
CA ILE A 126 -16.85 7.46 17.15
C ILE A 126 -15.33 7.53 17.05
N ASN A 127 -14.65 7.90 18.14
CA ASN A 127 -13.18 7.93 18.20
C ASN A 127 -12.65 6.59 18.70
N VAL A 128 -12.34 5.69 17.80
CA VAL A 128 -11.95 4.31 18.11
C VAL A 128 -10.75 4.26 19.06
N GLY A 129 -10.88 3.50 20.13
CA GLY A 129 -9.93 3.41 21.24
C GLY A 129 -8.73 2.52 20.92
N ASN A 130 -8.80 1.24 21.28
CA ASN A 130 -7.67 0.31 21.33
C ASN A 130 -7.77 -0.78 20.25
N LEU A 131 -7.24 -0.52 19.06
CA LEU A 131 -7.14 -1.51 17.98
C LEU A 131 -5.96 -2.44 18.27
N THR A 132 -6.23 -3.70 18.61
CA THR A 132 -5.22 -4.63 19.12
C THR A 132 -4.87 -5.74 18.12
N PHE A 133 -5.85 -6.24 17.37
CA PHE A 133 -5.62 -7.34 16.43
C PHE A 133 -6.46 -7.20 15.16
N ASP A 134 -5.77 -7.24 14.03
CA ASP A 134 -6.35 -7.33 12.68
C ASP A 134 -5.86 -8.60 12.01
N ALA A 135 -6.79 -9.49 11.63
CA ALA A 135 -6.47 -10.78 11.03
C ALA A 135 -5.78 -10.65 9.65
N GLU A 136 -6.12 -9.62 8.85
CA GLU A 136 -5.47 -9.35 7.57
C GLU A 136 -4.00 -8.95 7.77
N ILE A 137 -3.75 -8.03 8.70
CA ILE A 137 -2.40 -7.54 9.00
C ILE A 137 -1.54 -8.64 9.60
N ALA A 138 -2.09 -9.44 10.52
CA ALA A 138 -1.36 -10.58 11.10
C ALA A 138 -0.96 -11.59 10.03
N ALA A 139 -1.87 -11.94 9.11
CA ALA A 139 -1.58 -12.83 7.98
C ALA A 139 -0.52 -12.25 7.05
N TYR A 140 -0.58 -10.96 6.77
CA TYR A 140 0.41 -10.25 5.96
C TYR A 140 1.80 -10.26 6.59
N VAL A 141 1.93 -9.99 7.88
CA VAL A 141 3.23 -10.01 8.59
C VAL A 141 3.81 -11.42 8.60
N LEU A 142 2.98 -12.45 8.77
CA LEU A 142 3.40 -13.86 8.70
C LEU A 142 3.84 -14.26 7.29
N ASN A 143 3.16 -13.80 6.24
CA ASN A 143 3.54 -14.09 4.86
C ASN A 143 3.01 -13.03 3.88
N PRO A 144 3.85 -12.09 3.41
CA PRO A 144 3.44 -11.00 2.51
C PRO A 144 3.17 -11.45 1.06
N SER A 145 3.17 -12.75 0.77
CA SER A 145 2.98 -13.29 -0.59
C SER A 145 1.68 -14.09 -0.75
N THR A 146 0.81 -14.08 0.26
CA THR A 146 -0.48 -14.82 0.24
C THR A 146 -1.65 -13.88 -0.04
N LYS A 147 -2.83 -14.45 -0.16
CA LYS A 147 -4.07 -13.70 -0.17
C LYS A 147 -4.56 -13.52 1.27
N TYR A 148 -5.29 -12.42 1.51
CA TYR A 148 -5.70 -12.02 2.85
C TYR A 148 -7.21 -11.90 2.99
N ASN A 149 -7.99 -12.62 2.16
CA ASN A 149 -9.41 -12.77 2.37
C ASN A 149 -9.64 -13.55 3.68
N LEU A 150 -10.59 -13.13 4.51
CA LEU A 150 -10.81 -13.70 5.83
C LEU A 150 -11.12 -15.21 5.78
N GLU A 151 -11.90 -15.66 4.78
CA GLU A 151 -12.21 -17.09 4.60
C GLU A 151 -10.96 -17.91 4.26
N GLU A 152 -10.11 -17.40 3.36
CA GLU A 152 -8.84 -18.06 3.02
C GLU A 152 -7.89 -18.10 4.24
N ILE A 153 -7.88 -17.06 5.08
CA ILE A 153 -7.10 -17.03 6.33
C ILE A 153 -7.66 -18.06 7.33
N ILE A 154 -8.98 -18.11 7.51
CA ILE A 154 -9.66 -19.09 8.38
C ILE A 154 -9.36 -20.52 7.88
N GLU A 155 -9.49 -20.79 6.59
CA GLU A 155 -9.19 -22.10 6.02
C GLU A 155 -7.71 -22.48 6.22
N GLN A 156 -6.79 -21.56 5.95
CA GLN A 156 -5.35 -21.80 6.05
C GLN A 156 -4.87 -22.11 7.47
N TYR A 157 -5.40 -21.41 8.48
CA TYR A 157 -4.89 -21.50 9.86
C TYR A 157 -5.76 -22.33 10.79
N LEU A 158 -7.06 -22.48 10.49
CA LEU A 158 -8.01 -23.21 11.34
C LEU A 158 -8.54 -24.49 10.67
N GLU A 159 -8.22 -24.72 9.39
CA GLU A 159 -8.73 -25.83 8.57
C GLU A 159 -10.27 -25.88 8.48
N ILE A 160 -10.91 -24.71 8.57
CA ILE A 160 -12.37 -24.53 8.43
C ILE A 160 -12.64 -23.95 7.06
N ASN A 161 -13.29 -24.74 6.18
CA ASN A 161 -13.86 -24.20 4.95
C ASN A 161 -15.24 -23.61 5.28
N VAL A 162 -15.39 -22.30 5.13
CA VAL A 162 -16.61 -21.57 5.55
C VAL A 162 -17.83 -22.00 4.77
N ASP A 163 -17.73 -22.25 3.47
CA ASP A 163 -18.85 -22.65 2.62
C ASP A 163 -19.29 -24.09 2.93
N ASP A 164 -18.36 -25.04 3.03
CA ASP A 164 -18.66 -26.44 3.41
C ASP A 164 -19.30 -26.51 4.80
N PHE A 165 -18.80 -25.68 5.73
CA PHE A 165 -19.30 -25.61 7.09
C PHE A 165 -20.75 -25.09 7.19
N ILE A 166 -21.14 -24.21 6.25
CA ILE A 166 -22.48 -23.67 6.13
C ILE A 166 -23.41 -24.67 5.43
N GLU A 167 -22.91 -25.41 4.40
CA GLU A 167 -23.70 -26.35 3.61
C GLU A 167 -24.04 -27.63 4.34
N ASN A 168 -23.10 -28.18 5.13
CA ASN A 168 -23.31 -29.40 5.93
C ASN A 168 -24.40 -29.23 7.02
N ASN A 169 -24.72 -27.98 7.39
CA ASN A 169 -25.81 -27.70 8.32
C ASN A 169 -27.18 -27.48 7.66
N LYS A 170 -27.35 -27.79 6.35
CA LYS A 170 -28.66 -27.78 5.65
C LYS A 170 -29.38 -29.11 5.72
N GLU A 171 -28.71 -30.20 6.11
CA GLU A 171 -29.31 -31.55 6.04
C GLU A 171 -30.36 -31.83 7.13
N ASP A 172 -30.44 -31.06 8.23
CA ASP A 172 -31.45 -31.28 9.29
C ASP A 172 -32.80 -30.57 9.06
N GLU A 173 -32.94 -29.75 8.01
CA GLU A 173 -34.20 -29.06 7.70
C GLU A 173 -35.08 -29.78 6.65
N ASN A 174 -34.71 -30.97 6.17
CA ASN A 174 -35.47 -31.71 5.15
C ASN A 174 -36.57 -32.63 5.73
N SER A 175 -37.45 -32.12 6.59
CA SER A 175 -38.66 -32.80 6.97
C SER A 175 -39.93 -31.96 6.87
N SER A 176 -40.01 -31.11 5.85
CA SER A 176 -41.28 -30.47 5.50
C SER A 176 -41.45 -30.45 3.99
N GLN A 177 -42.43 -31.22 3.50
CA GLN A 177 -42.88 -31.20 2.10
C GLN A 177 -43.14 -29.74 1.68
N ILE A 178 -42.29 -29.26 0.73
CA ILE A 178 -42.49 -27.94 0.11
C ILE A 178 -43.75 -27.98 -0.72
N ASN A 179 -44.80 -27.33 -0.25
CA ASN A 179 -45.97 -27.03 -1.06
C ASN A 179 -45.62 -26.06 -2.17
N LEU A 180 -45.87 -26.45 -3.42
CA LEU A 180 -45.46 -25.81 -4.67
C LEU A 180 -46.13 -24.45 -4.94
N PHE A 181 -46.82 -23.85 -4.00
CA PHE A 181 -47.66 -22.64 -4.19
C PHE A 181 -47.40 -21.51 -3.18
N ASP A 182 -46.43 -21.60 -2.28
CA ASP A 182 -46.12 -20.49 -1.38
C ASP A 182 -45.04 -19.56 -1.95
N ASN A 183 -45.36 -18.27 -1.92
CA ASN A 183 -44.62 -17.10 -2.42
C ASN A 183 -43.09 -17.25 -2.44
N LEU A 184 -42.54 -17.44 -3.62
CA LEU A 184 -41.14 -17.71 -3.95
C LEU A 184 -40.13 -16.60 -3.52
N ASP A 185 -40.56 -15.39 -3.17
CA ASP A 185 -39.66 -14.28 -2.87
C ASP A 185 -39.28 -14.15 -1.38
N SER A 186 -40.19 -14.39 -0.47
CA SER A 186 -39.94 -14.24 0.97
C SER A 186 -39.09 -15.38 1.57
N SER A 187 -39.22 -16.61 1.05
CA SER A 187 -38.44 -17.77 1.49
C SER A 187 -36.97 -17.67 1.05
N LYS A 188 -36.73 -17.17 -0.15
CA LYS A 188 -35.36 -16.95 -0.65
C LYS A 188 -34.63 -15.85 0.12
N GLU A 189 -35.33 -14.81 0.56
CA GLU A 189 -34.75 -13.70 1.32
C GLU A 189 -34.42 -14.12 2.76
N ASN A 190 -35.27 -14.93 3.39
CA ASN A 190 -35.01 -15.46 4.72
C ASN A 190 -33.86 -16.47 4.74
N ASN A 191 -33.80 -17.39 3.79
CA ASN A 191 -32.68 -18.33 3.65
C ASN A 191 -31.34 -17.61 3.41
N LYS A 192 -31.35 -16.52 2.65
CA LYS A 192 -30.17 -15.69 2.42
C LYS A 192 -29.70 -14.98 3.70
N LYS A 193 -30.64 -14.50 4.52
CA LYS A 193 -30.32 -13.85 5.81
C LYS A 193 -29.70 -14.83 6.81
N ASP A 194 -30.24 -16.03 6.94
CA ASP A 194 -29.70 -17.06 7.82
C ASP A 194 -28.29 -17.52 7.40
N LEU A 195 -28.04 -17.57 6.10
CA LEU A 195 -26.72 -17.85 5.55
C LEU A 195 -25.68 -16.80 6.00
N TYR A 196 -26.01 -15.51 5.92
CA TYR A 196 -25.13 -14.43 6.36
C TYR A 196 -24.88 -14.45 7.87
N LYS A 197 -25.89 -14.70 8.69
CA LYS A 197 -25.71 -14.84 10.14
C LYS A 197 -24.71 -15.94 10.48
N LYS A 198 -24.86 -17.14 9.89
CA LYS A 198 -23.94 -18.25 10.08
C LYS A 198 -22.52 -17.87 9.64
N ARG A 199 -22.38 -17.28 8.45
CA ARG A 199 -21.08 -16.85 7.88
C ARG A 199 -20.36 -15.86 8.79
N TYR A 200 -21.01 -14.79 9.22
CA TYR A 200 -20.41 -13.76 10.06
C TYR A 200 -20.12 -14.28 11.49
N SER A 201 -20.92 -15.21 11.97
CA SER A 201 -20.64 -15.88 13.23
C SER A 201 -19.37 -16.75 13.16
N ILE A 202 -19.11 -17.42 12.02
CA ILE A 202 -17.86 -18.13 11.79
C ILE A 202 -16.69 -17.13 11.70
N TYR A 203 -16.90 -15.95 11.11
CA TYR A 203 -15.86 -14.92 11.00
C TYR A 203 -15.40 -14.45 12.39
N VAL A 204 -16.32 -14.09 13.29
CA VAL A 204 -15.94 -13.59 14.61
C VAL A 204 -15.34 -14.69 15.50
N TYR A 205 -15.84 -15.92 15.41
CA TYR A 205 -15.20 -17.08 16.03
C TYR A 205 -13.79 -17.31 15.47
N GLY A 206 -13.67 -17.25 14.13
CA GLY A 206 -12.40 -17.36 13.42
C GLY A 206 -11.41 -16.29 13.86
N ILE A 207 -11.80 -15.01 13.92
CA ILE A 207 -10.95 -13.89 14.38
C ILE A 207 -10.39 -14.17 15.77
N GLN A 208 -11.24 -14.68 16.71
CA GLN A 208 -10.78 -15.07 18.05
C GLN A 208 -9.70 -16.16 17.99
N LYS A 209 -9.93 -17.20 17.20
CA LYS A 209 -8.97 -18.33 17.09
C LYS A 209 -7.71 -17.94 16.35
N LEU A 210 -7.84 -17.12 15.31
CA LEU A 210 -6.70 -16.57 14.56
C LEU A 210 -5.79 -15.74 15.45
N GLN A 211 -6.35 -14.92 16.35
CA GLN A 211 -5.56 -14.13 17.28
C GLN A 211 -4.67 -15.03 18.15
N GLU A 212 -5.23 -16.12 18.72
CA GLU A 212 -4.49 -17.05 19.57
C GLU A 212 -3.34 -17.74 18.81
N ILE A 213 -3.60 -18.19 17.56
CA ILE A 213 -2.64 -18.93 16.75
C ILE A 213 -1.60 -18.00 16.11
N MET A 214 -2.06 -16.89 15.53
CA MET A 214 -1.17 -15.99 14.79
C MET A 214 -0.23 -15.23 15.71
N SER A 215 -0.68 -14.83 16.91
CA SER A 215 0.21 -14.19 17.90
C SER A 215 1.39 -15.10 18.27
N LYS A 216 1.14 -16.39 18.51
CA LYS A 216 2.20 -17.37 18.77
C LYS A 216 3.16 -17.52 17.58
N LYS A 217 2.60 -17.62 16.36
CA LYS A 217 3.43 -17.71 15.14
C LYS A 217 4.26 -16.45 14.89
N LEU A 218 3.72 -15.26 15.19
CA LEU A 218 4.45 -13.98 15.09
C LEU A 218 5.60 -13.94 16.12
N GLU A 219 5.39 -14.46 17.32
CA GLU A 219 6.43 -14.60 18.35
C GLU A 219 7.53 -15.58 17.90
N GLU A 220 7.16 -16.76 17.40
CA GLU A 220 8.09 -17.78 16.88
C GLU A 220 9.02 -17.23 15.78
N ILE A 221 8.55 -16.29 14.98
CA ILE A 221 9.35 -15.67 13.91
C ILE A 221 9.95 -14.30 14.30
N ASN A 222 9.87 -13.91 15.57
CA ASN A 222 10.34 -12.61 16.11
C ASN A 222 9.68 -11.38 15.47
N SER A 223 8.48 -11.52 14.89
CA SER A 223 7.76 -10.41 14.23
C SER A 223 6.59 -9.87 15.07
N LEU A 224 6.43 -10.30 16.32
CA LEU A 224 5.36 -9.84 17.19
C LEU A 224 5.50 -8.33 17.49
N ASP A 225 6.70 -7.85 17.78
CA ASP A 225 6.96 -6.43 18.00
C ASP A 225 6.67 -5.58 16.77
N LEU A 226 7.02 -6.05 15.57
CA LEU A 226 6.65 -5.42 14.31
C LEU A 226 5.13 -5.28 14.19
N PHE A 227 4.40 -6.34 14.50
CA PHE A 227 2.94 -6.36 14.44
C PHE A 227 2.31 -5.41 15.48
N THR A 228 2.71 -5.52 16.74
CA THR A 228 2.08 -4.79 17.86
C THR A 228 2.48 -3.33 17.94
N ASN A 229 3.76 -3.00 17.64
CA ASN A 229 4.31 -1.66 17.87
C ASN A 229 4.39 -0.82 16.59
N ILE A 230 4.29 -1.43 15.41
CA ILE A 230 4.35 -0.70 14.14
C ILE A 230 3.05 -0.88 13.34
N GLU A 231 2.69 -2.12 12.97
CA GLU A 231 1.57 -2.32 12.04
C GLU A 231 0.20 -2.00 12.66
N MET A 232 -0.07 -2.42 13.89
CA MET A 232 -1.35 -2.14 14.53
C MET A 232 -1.56 -0.65 14.86
N PRO A 233 -0.60 0.08 15.45
CA PRO A 233 -0.74 1.52 15.64
C PRO A 233 -0.91 2.30 14.34
N LEU A 234 -0.28 1.85 13.25
CA LEU A 234 -0.38 2.49 11.94
C LEU A 234 -1.80 2.43 11.36
N VAL A 235 -2.61 1.41 11.70
CA VAL A 235 -4.03 1.30 11.28
C VAL A 235 -4.78 2.60 11.55
N LYS A 236 -4.60 3.15 12.76
CA LYS A 236 -5.25 4.39 13.18
C LYS A 236 -4.73 5.61 12.42
N VAL A 237 -3.42 5.68 12.19
CA VAL A 237 -2.79 6.78 11.43
C VAL A 237 -3.31 6.81 9.99
N LEU A 238 -3.33 5.66 9.32
CA LEU A 238 -3.84 5.56 7.95
C LEU A 238 -5.36 5.80 7.89
N GLY A 239 -6.10 5.34 8.88
CA GLY A 239 -7.53 5.63 9.00
C GLY A 239 -7.82 7.13 9.10
N GLU A 240 -7.04 7.86 9.92
CA GLU A 240 -7.13 9.33 10.01
C GLU A 240 -6.75 10.00 8.68
N MET A 241 -5.69 9.54 8.02
CA MET A 241 -5.30 10.07 6.70
C MET A 241 -6.42 9.89 5.66
N GLN A 242 -7.05 8.72 5.62
CA GLN A 242 -8.16 8.43 4.73
C GLN A 242 -9.39 9.30 5.06
N PHE A 243 -9.70 9.42 6.35
CA PHE A 243 -10.82 10.26 6.81
C PHE A 243 -10.59 11.73 6.50
N ASN A 244 -9.39 12.26 6.77
CA ASN A 244 -9.05 13.64 6.50
C ASN A 244 -9.05 13.94 5.00
N GLY A 245 -8.48 13.04 4.17
CA GLY A 245 -8.34 13.23 2.73
C GLY A 245 -7.50 14.46 2.37
N MET A 246 -7.40 14.75 1.08
CA MET A 246 -6.62 15.86 0.54
C MET A 246 -7.53 16.83 -0.24
N TYR A 247 -7.51 18.10 0.10
CA TYR A 247 -8.34 19.11 -0.55
C TYR A 247 -7.88 19.34 -2.00
N VAL A 248 -8.85 19.42 -2.92
CA VAL A 248 -8.63 19.61 -4.34
C VAL A 248 -9.46 20.77 -4.87
N ASP A 249 -8.79 21.73 -5.51
CA ASP A 249 -9.46 22.79 -6.24
C ASP A 249 -10.05 22.23 -7.54
N LYS A 250 -11.34 21.86 -7.49
CA LYS A 250 -12.07 21.25 -8.61
C LYS A 250 -12.11 22.13 -9.85
N GLU A 251 -12.24 23.45 -9.67
CA GLU A 251 -12.30 24.39 -10.80
C GLU A 251 -10.95 24.49 -11.49
N GLU A 252 -9.86 24.54 -10.72
CA GLU A 252 -8.51 24.57 -11.28
C GLU A 252 -8.17 23.24 -11.97
N LEU A 253 -8.63 22.10 -11.43
CA LEU A 253 -8.48 20.80 -12.09
C LEU A 253 -9.21 20.75 -13.44
N ILE A 254 -10.42 21.29 -13.52
CA ILE A 254 -11.18 21.37 -14.78
C ILE A 254 -10.45 22.27 -15.79
N LYS A 255 -10.02 23.48 -15.38
CA LYS A 255 -9.26 24.40 -16.24
C LYS A 255 -7.96 23.76 -16.75
N PHE A 256 -7.28 23.01 -15.89
CA PHE A 256 -6.09 22.26 -16.29
C PHE A 256 -6.44 21.21 -17.36
N GLY A 257 -7.54 20.46 -17.17
CA GLY A 257 -8.04 19.49 -18.15
C GLY A 257 -8.36 20.13 -19.51
N ASP A 258 -9.00 21.28 -19.50
CA ASP A 258 -9.34 22.00 -20.73
C ASP A 258 -8.06 22.43 -21.47
N SER A 259 -7.04 22.91 -20.76
CA SER A 259 -5.74 23.24 -21.39
C SER A 259 -5.03 21.99 -21.98
N LEU A 260 -5.19 20.83 -21.38
CA LEU A 260 -4.67 19.57 -21.95
C LEU A 260 -5.42 19.16 -23.21
N LYS A 261 -6.75 19.36 -23.26
CA LYS A 261 -7.58 19.06 -24.44
C LYS A 261 -7.23 19.93 -25.61
N GLU A 262 -6.95 21.23 -25.39
CA GLU A 262 -6.46 22.13 -26.42
C GLU A 262 -5.13 21.66 -27.01
N GLY A 263 -4.14 21.35 -26.14
CA GLY A 263 -2.84 20.81 -26.58
C GLY A 263 -2.97 19.47 -27.32
N LEU A 264 -3.87 18.58 -26.86
CA LEU A 264 -4.15 17.31 -27.56
C LEU A 264 -4.73 17.55 -28.97
N LYS A 265 -5.60 18.54 -29.12
CA LYS A 265 -6.17 18.89 -30.43
C LYS A 265 -5.08 19.43 -31.40
N GLU A 266 -4.21 20.28 -30.91
CA GLU A 266 -3.07 20.80 -31.69
C GLU A 266 -2.14 19.66 -32.12
N LEU A 267 -1.72 18.81 -31.19
CA LEU A 267 -0.87 17.64 -31.48
C LEU A 267 -1.54 16.65 -32.44
N THR A 268 -2.85 16.46 -32.35
CA THR A 268 -3.60 15.58 -33.26
C THR A 268 -3.47 16.09 -34.69
N ASN A 269 -3.67 17.39 -34.91
CA ASN A 269 -3.55 18.01 -36.25
C ASN A 269 -2.11 17.89 -36.79
N GLU A 270 -1.09 18.20 -35.93
CA GLU A 270 0.32 18.05 -36.32
C GLU A 270 0.68 16.60 -36.70
N ILE A 271 0.17 15.61 -35.95
CA ILE A 271 0.39 14.20 -36.26
C ILE A 271 -0.26 13.81 -37.58
N TYR A 272 -1.49 14.26 -37.85
CA TYR A 272 -2.18 13.98 -39.11
C TYR A 272 -1.46 14.62 -40.30
N ASP A 273 -1.01 15.88 -40.17
CA ASP A 273 -0.24 16.56 -41.20
C ASP A 273 1.08 15.81 -41.49
N LEU A 274 1.79 15.38 -40.48
CA LEU A 274 3.04 14.63 -40.63
C LEU A 274 2.84 13.19 -41.19
N CYS A 275 1.67 12.61 -40.99
CA CYS A 275 1.32 11.27 -41.49
C CYS A 275 0.60 11.33 -42.88
N GLY A 276 0.06 12.48 -43.25
CA GLY A 276 -0.70 12.68 -44.50
C GLY A 276 -2.12 12.11 -44.48
N GLU A 277 -2.63 11.70 -43.32
CA GLU A 277 -4.00 11.15 -43.15
C GLU A 277 -4.45 11.16 -41.70
N GLU A 278 -5.77 11.13 -41.50
CA GLU A 278 -6.41 10.99 -40.22
C GLU A 278 -6.54 9.50 -39.80
N PHE A 279 -6.26 9.19 -38.56
CA PHE A 279 -6.38 7.84 -37.97
C PHE A 279 -6.55 7.92 -36.45
N ASN A 280 -6.96 6.82 -35.83
CA ASN A 280 -7.03 6.78 -34.36
C ASN A 280 -5.64 6.59 -33.74
N ILE A 281 -5.03 7.68 -33.24
CA ILE A 281 -3.70 7.71 -32.62
C ILE A 281 -3.64 6.79 -31.38
N ASN A 282 -4.77 6.57 -30.67
CA ASN A 282 -4.86 5.70 -29.53
C ASN A 282 -4.94 4.21 -29.92
N SER A 283 -5.23 3.89 -31.18
CA SER A 283 -5.20 2.53 -31.68
C SER A 283 -3.77 2.09 -31.99
N THR A 284 -3.20 1.22 -31.17
CA THR A 284 -1.85 0.68 -31.38
C THR A 284 -1.70 -0.03 -32.72
N GLN A 285 -2.79 -0.60 -33.26
CA GLN A 285 -2.80 -1.26 -34.57
C GLN A 285 -2.71 -0.25 -35.71
N GLN A 286 -3.59 0.76 -35.72
CA GLN A 286 -3.58 1.80 -36.76
C GLN A 286 -2.26 2.58 -36.74
N LEU A 287 -1.82 2.98 -35.55
CA LEU A 287 -0.54 3.65 -35.38
C LEU A 287 0.62 2.80 -35.89
N GLY A 288 0.61 1.48 -35.62
CA GLY A 288 1.62 0.55 -36.13
C GLY A 288 1.66 0.48 -37.65
N VAL A 289 0.50 0.42 -38.33
CA VAL A 289 0.40 0.46 -39.81
C VAL A 289 0.97 1.78 -40.34
N ILE A 290 0.58 2.91 -39.75
CA ILE A 290 1.09 4.24 -40.17
C ILE A 290 2.60 4.32 -40.05
N LEU A 291 3.16 3.99 -38.89
CA LEU A 291 4.60 4.14 -38.62
C LEU A 291 5.46 3.16 -39.44
N PHE A 292 5.05 1.89 -39.52
CA PHE A 292 5.93 0.85 -40.04
C PHE A 292 5.64 0.46 -41.49
N GLU A 293 4.41 0.64 -41.98
CA GLU A 293 4.05 0.28 -43.34
C GLU A 293 4.00 1.50 -44.26
N LYS A 294 3.41 2.63 -43.79
CA LYS A 294 3.28 3.86 -44.63
C LYS A 294 4.50 4.76 -44.56
N LEU A 295 4.99 5.06 -43.35
CA LEU A 295 6.19 5.88 -43.18
C LEU A 295 7.49 5.05 -43.29
N GLY A 296 7.41 3.72 -43.36
CA GLY A 296 8.54 2.85 -43.61
C GLY A 296 9.60 2.85 -42.48
N LEU A 297 9.22 3.15 -41.25
CA LEU A 297 10.16 3.21 -40.11
C LEU A 297 10.66 1.81 -39.74
N PRO A 298 11.89 1.67 -39.17
CA PRO A 298 12.46 0.38 -38.82
C PRO A 298 11.66 -0.33 -37.72
N VAL A 299 11.36 -1.61 -37.91
CA VAL A 299 10.62 -2.45 -36.97
C VAL A 299 11.57 -3.09 -35.98
N TYR A 300 11.54 -2.68 -34.71
CA TYR A 300 12.39 -3.26 -33.66
C TYR A 300 11.71 -4.41 -32.91
N LYS A 301 10.36 -4.43 -32.83
CA LYS A 301 9.62 -5.46 -32.08
C LYS A 301 8.23 -5.67 -32.67
N LYS A 302 7.82 -6.96 -32.75
CA LYS A 302 6.45 -7.37 -33.11
C LYS A 302 5.77 -8.02 -31.91
N THR A 303 4.47 -7.90 -31.82
CA THR A 303 3.58 -8.56 -30.86
C THR A 303 2.69 -9.56 -31.58
N LYS A 304 1.94 -10.36 -30.83
CA LYS A 304 0.92 -11.26 -31.40
C LYS A 304 -0.18 -10.52 -32.18
N LYS A 305 -0.38 -9.22 -31.93
CA LYS A 305 -1.43 -8.38 -32.54
C LYS A 305 -0.89 -7.38 -33.59
N GLY A 306 0.39 -7.46 -33.96
CA GLY A 306 1.01 -6.56 -34.93
C GLY A 306 2.31 -5.91 -34.43
N TYR A 307 2.58 -4.69 -34.84
CA TYR A 307 3.77 -3.94 -34.46
C TYR A 307 3.68 -3.43 -33.02
N SER A 308 4.80 -3.47 -32.28
CA SER A 308 4.87 -2.82 -30.97
C SER A 308 5.08 -1.32 -31.17
N THR A 309 4.23 -0.54 -30.54
CA THR A 309 4.36 0.93 -30.42
C THR A 309 4.60 1.35 -28.96
N ASP A 310 5.22 0.48 -28.15
CA ASP A 310 5.57 0.77 -26.77
C ASP A 310 6.53 1.96 -26.70
N VAL A 311 6.54 2.67 -25.56
CA VAL A 311 7.36 3.86 -25.36
C VAL A 311 8.84 3.60 -25.67
N GLU A 312 9.39 2.45 -25.23
CA GLU A 312 10.78 2.05 -25.53
C GLU A 312 11.07 1.95 -27.03
N ILE A 313 10.10 1.49 -27.82
CA ILE A 313 10.24 1.39 -29.28
C ILE A 313 10.16 2.77 -29.92
N LEU A 314 9.22 3.60 -29.45
CA LEU A 314 9.10 4.97 -29.96
C LEU A 314 10.34 5.81 -29.60
N GLU A 315 10.89 5.69 -28.41
CA GLU A 315 12.13 6.39 -28.05
C GLU A 315 13.33 6.01 -28.98
N LYS A 316 13.43 4.74 -29.38
CA LYS A 316 14.44 4.28 -30.36
C LYS A 316 14.21 4.84 -31.78
N LEU A 317 12.99 5.31 -32.06
CA LEU A 317 12.60 5.89 -33.34
C LEU A 317 12.65 7.43 -33.34
N LYS A 318 12.95 8.08 -32.23
CA LYS A 318 12.83 9.52 -32.03
C LYS A 318 13.57 10.32 -33.11
N ASP A 319 14.79 9.90 -33.46
CA ASP A 319 15.61 10.58 -34.47
C ASP A 319 15.28 10.15 -35.92
N LYS A 320 14.30 9.28 -36.14
CA LYS A 320 13.98 8.74 -37.45
C LYS A 320 12.86 9.52 -38.19
N HIS A 321 11.93 10.10 -37.45
CA HIS A 321 10.85 10.88 -38.02
C HIS A 321 10.26 11.85 -36.98
N PRO A 322 9.95 13.11 -37.31
CA PRO A 322 9.44 14.11 -36.38
C PRO A 322 8.08 13.73 -35.75
N VAL A 323 7.27 12.90 -36.40
CA VAL A 323 6.00 12.43 -35.85
C VAL A 323 6.16 11.65 -34.54
N ILE A 324 7.30 11.00 -34.35
CA ILE A 324 7.54 10.17 -33.16
C ILE A 324 7.53 11.03 -31.88
N GLU A 325 8.18 12.18 -31.92
CA GLU A 325 8.18 13.11 -30.79
C GLU A 325 6.77 13.61 -30.47
N ARG A 326 5.99 13.95 -31.48
CA ARG A 326 4.59 14.38 -31.34
C ARG A 326 3.69 13.27 -30.77
N ILE A 327 3.89 12.01 -31.17
CA ILE A 327 3.14 10.87 -30.63
C ILE A 327 3.51 10.62 -29.17
N LEU A 328 4.76 10.72 -28.78
CA LEU A 328 5.19 10.59 -27.39
C LEU A 328 4.58 11.70 -26.53
N GLU A 329 4.57 12.94 -27.01
CA GLU A 329 3.95 14.07 -26.33
C GLU A 329 2.43 13.88 -26.22
N TYR A 330 1.75 13.54 -27.33
CA TYR A 330 0.31 13.24 -27.34
C TYR A 330 -0.06 12.17 -26.30
N ARG A 331 0.67 11.06 -26.25
CA ARG A 331 0.42 9.99 -25.27
C ARG A 331 0.62 10.45 -23.84
N SER A 332 1.62 11.29 -23.59
CA SER A 332 1.86 11.89 -22.28
C SER A 332 0.69 12.76 -21.84
N LEU A 333 0.22 13.68 -22.70
CA LEU A 333 -0.92 14.55 -22.41
C LEU A 333 -2.22 13.74 -22.26
N MET A 334 -2.44 12.76 -23.13
CA MET A 334 -3.63 11.90 -23.08
C MET A 334 -3.70 11.11 -21.77
N LYS A 335 -2.58 10.55 -21.34
CA LYS A 335 -2.49 9.85 -20.04
C LYS A 335 -2.75 10.81 -18.87
N LEU A 336 -2.21 12.02 -18.91
CA LEU A 336 -2.46 13.04 -17.90
C LEU A 336 -3.94 13.40 -17.83
N ASN A 337 -4.58 13.66 -18.96
CA ASN A 337 -6.00 14.01 -19.00
C ASN A 337 -6.88 12.85 -18.50
N SER A 338 -6.73 11.66 -19.09
CA SER A 338 -7.61 10.52 -18.77
C SER A 338 -7.41 9.98 -17.37
N THR A 339 -6.16 9.84 -16.91
CA THR A 339 -5.85 9.22 -15.61
C THR A 339 -5.98 10.21 -14.45
N TYR A 340 -5.51 11.44 -14.64
CA TYR A 340 -5.39 12.37 -13.51
C TYR A 340 -6.44 13.49 -13.52
N VAL A 341 -6.96 13.92 -14.67
CA VAL A 341 -8.07 14.88 -14.66
C VAL A 341 -9.41 14.15 -14.60
N GLU A 342 -9.74 13.39 -15.63
CA GLU A 342 -11.01 12.66 -15.72
C GLU A 342 -11.11 11.55 -14.66
N GLY A 343 -9.97 10.94 -14.33
CA GLY A 343 -9.87 9.90 -13.30
C GLY A 343 -10.01 10.40 -11.87
N LEU A 344 -9.61 11.65 -11.55
CA LEU A 344 -9.70 12.21 -10.19
C LEU A 344 -11.06 12.86 -9.90
N LEU A 345 -11.69 13.47 -10.89
CA LEU A 345 -12.96 14.19 -10.71
C LEU A 345 -14.05 13.39 -9.99
N PRO A 346 -14.27 12.09 -10.28
CA PRO A 346 -15.30 11.28 -9.60
C PRO A 346 -15.00 11.00 -8.11
N TYR A 347 -13.74 11.15 -7.70
CA TYR A 347 -13.31 10.90 -6.31
C TYR A 347 -13.39 12.13 -5.42
N ILE A 348 -13.62 13.33 -5.97
CA ILE A 348 -13.79 14.54 -5.18
C ILE A 348 -15.12 14.46 -4.45
N ASN A 349 -15.10 14.41 -3.14
CA ASN A 349 -16.30 14.42 -2.32
C ASN A 349 -16.97 15.81 -2.38
N GLU A 350 -18.24 15.86 -2.73
CA GLU A 350 -18.99 17.10 -2.93
C GLU A 350 -19.09 17.94 -1.65
N ASN A 351 -19.13 17.30 -0.48
CA ASN A 351 -19.29 17.98 0.82
C ASN A 351 -17.95 18.49 1.35
N THR A 352 -16.91 17.63 1.36
CA THR A 352 -15.59 17.95 1.92
C THR A 352 -14.69 18.67 0.93
N LYS A 353 -14.97 18.60 -0.38
CA LYS A 353 -14.08 19.03 -1.48
C LYS A 353 -12.72 18.33 -1.46
N ARG A 354 -12.64 17.17 -0.81
CA ARG A 354 -11.41 16.40 -0.62
C ARG A 354 -11.48 15.08 -1.36
N ILE A 355 -10.31 14.54 -1.69
CA ILE A 355 -10.14 13.16 -2.17
C ILE A 355 -9.72 12.32 -0.98
N HIS A 356 -10.44 11.23 -0.74
CA HIS A 356 -10.22 10.28 0.34
C HIS A 356 -9.72 8.97 -0.25
N SER A 357 -8.40 8.89 -0.48
CA SER A 357 -7.75 7.68 -1.03
C SER A 357 -7.66 6.59 0.02
N TYR A 358 -7.67 5.33 -0.45
CA TYR A 358 -7.31 4.20 0.40
C TYR A 358 -5.80 4.08 0.52
N PHE A 359 -5.31 3.81 1.73
CA PHE A 359 -3.92 3.48 2.02
C PHE A 359 -3.83 2.05 2.57
N HIS A 360 -3.11 1.18 1.87
CA HIS A 360 -3.03 -0.24 2.18
C HIS A 360 -1.68 -0.61 2.78
N GLN A 361 -1.70 -1.35 3.90
CA GLN A 361 -0.51 -1.90 4.54
C GLN A 361 -0.09 -3.26 3.97
N THR A 362 -1.03 -4.01 3.34
CA THR A 362 -0.93 -5.44 3.06
C THR A 362 -0.69 -5.78 1.58
N VAL A 363 -0.42 -4.79 0.72
CA VAL A 363 -0.30 -5.00 -0.74
C VAL A 363 1.13 -5.24 -1.18
N THR A 364 2.10 -4.49 -0.65
CA THR A 364 3.49 -4.58 -1.10
C THR A 364 4.26 -5.63 -0.31
N GLN A 365 5.15 -6.37 -0.97
CA GLN A 365 5.99 -7.38 -0.29
C GLN A 365 7.14 -6.77 0.53
N THR A 366 7.38 -5.47 0.42
CA THR A 366 8.47 -4.75 1.10
C THR A 366 8.01 -3.99 2.34
N GLY A 367 6.74 -4.00 2.69
CA GLY A 367 6.20 -3.20 3.78
C GLY A 367 5.83 -1.76 3.41
N ARG A 368 6.12 -1.30 2.18
CA ARG A 368 5.68 0.03 1.73
C ARG A 368 4.16 0.12 1.72
N ILE A 369 3.64 1.30 2.05
CA ILE A 369 2.22 1.62 1.92
C ILE A 369 1.91 1.82 0.43
N SER A 370 0.78 1.33 -0.04
CA SER A 370 0.26 1.62 -1.37
C SER A 370 -1.04 2.41 -1.29
N SER A 371 -1.35 3.15 -2.36
CA SER A 371 -2.56 3.98 -2.43
C SER A 371 -3.41 3.58 -3.62
N THR A 372 -4.74 3.56 -3.43
CA THR A 372 -5.73 3.31 -4.50
C THR A 372 -6.95 4.22 -4.34
N GLU A 373 -7.73 4.32 -5.38
CA GLU A 373 -9.03 5.01 -5.40
C GLU A 373 -9.03 6.46 -4.88
N PRO A 374 -8.21 7.35 -5.46
CA PRO A 374 -7.21 7.15 -6.51
C PRO A 374 -5.81 6.91 -5.97
N ASN A 375 -4.87 6.44 -6.81
CA ASN A 375 -3.47 6.33 -6.42
C ASN A 375 -2.77 7.69 -6.52
N LEU A 376 -2.69 8.42 -5.41
CA LEU A 376 -2.01 9.71 -5.32
C LEU A 376 -0.47 9.58 -5.36
N GLN A 377 0.09 8.41 -5.01
CA GLN A 377 1.53 8.18 -5.01
C GLN A 377 2.15 8.12 -6.41
N ASN A 378 1.32 7.95 -7.45
CA ASN A 378 1.75 7.85 -8.85
C ASN A 378 1.62 9.16 -9.64
N ILE A 379 1.28 10.28 -9.01
CA ILE A 379 1.22 11.59 -9.69
C ILE A 379 2.63 11.97 -10.15
N PRO A 380 2.85 12.20 -11.48
CA PRO A 380 4.19 12.41 -12.03
C PRO A 380 4.89 13.63 -11.44
N THR A 381 6.19 13.48 -11.14
CA THR A 381 7.04 14.56 -10.60
C THR A 381 8.04 15.10 -11.61
N ARG A 382 8.38 14.31 -12.63
CA ARG A 382 9.46 14.62 -13.59
C ARG A 382 8.99 15.38 -14.82
N ILE A 383 7.72 15.22 -15.19
CA ILE A 383 7.12 15.84 -16.37
C ILE A 383 6.51 17.18 -15.94
N GLU A 384 6.78 18.26 -16.69
CA GLU A 384 6.32 19.61 -16.33
C GLU A 384 4.79 19.68 -16.13
N PHE A 385 4.02 19.04 -17.02
CA PHE A 385 2.56 18.94 -16.86
C PHE A 385 2.14 18.18 -15.61
N GLY A 386 2.87 17.12 -15.21
CA GLY A 386 2.62 16.40 -13.98
C GLY A 386 2.88 17.26 -12.74
N LYS A 387 3.95 18.07 -12.78
CA LYS A 387 4.22 19.08 -11.75
C LYS A 387 3.08 20.09 -11.66
N ARG A 388 2.58 20.59 -12.79
CA ARG A 388 1.44 21.53 -12.82
C ARG A 388 0.16 20.95 -12.24
N LEU A 389 -0.10 19.65 -12.41
CA LEU A 389 -1.23 18.97 -11.77
C LEU A 389 -1.18 19.08 -10.23
N ARG A 390 0.00 19.07 -9.62
CA ARG A 390 0.14 19.22 -8.17
C ARG A 390 -0.32 20.59 -7.64
N LYS A 391 -0.51 21.61 -8.49
CA LYS A 391 -1.05 22.92 -8.10
C LYS A 391 -2.53 22.87 -7.70
N VAL A 392 -3.29 21.86 -8.19
CA VAL A 392 -4.70 21.73 -7.83
C VAL A 392 -4.90 21.21 -6.39
N PHE A 393 -3.87 20.60 -5.81
CA PHE A 393 -3.90 20.16 -4.43
C PHE A 393 -3.43 21.30 -3.52
N LYS A 394 -4.35 21.81 -2.73
CA LYS A 394 -4.17 22.97 -1.86
C LYS A 394 -4.57 22.64 -0.42
N PRO A 395 -4.04 23.35 0.58
CA PRO A 395 -4.62 23.29 1.92
C PRO A 395 -5.95 24.05 1.95
N GLU A 396 -6.78 23.80 2.95
CA GLU A 396 -7.96 24.62 3.21
C GLU A 396 -7.59 26.07 3.50
N LYS A 397 -8.57 26.95 3.37
CA LYS A 397 -8.37 28.37 3.65
C LYS A 397 -7.95 28.58 5.12
N GLY A 398 -6.82 29.22 5.34
CA GLY A 398 -6.23 29.45 6.66
C GLY A 398 -5.24 28.36 7.09
N TYR A 399 -5.04 27.34 6.25
CA TYR A 399 -4.07 26.27 6.45
C TYR A 399 -2.88 26.37 5.50
N VAL A 400 -1.86 25.59 5.80
CA VAL A 400 -0.62 25.46 5.02
C VAL A 400 -0.20 24.00 4.99
N PHE A 401 0.46 23.58 3.90
CA PHE A 401 1.15 22.29 3.85
C PHE A 401 2.53 22.42 4.50
N ILE A 402 2.85 21.45 5.34
CA ILE A 402 4.20 21.20 5.82
C ILE A 402 4.58 19.83 5.27
N ASP A 403 5.64 19.81 4.48
CA ASP A 403 6.15 18.63 3.85
C ASP A 403 7.54 18.29 4.40
N ALA A 404 7.82 17.01 4.53
CA ALA A 404 9.12 16.51 4.94
C ALA A 404 9.51 15.26 4.14
N ASP A 405 10.74 15.26 3.62
CA ASP A 405 11.28 14.19 2.79
C ASP A 405 12.60 13.69 3.38
N TYR A 406 12.74 12.37 3.53
CA TYR A 406 14.01 11.79 3.97
C TYR A 406 15.10 11.95 2.92
N SER A 407 16.22 12.51 3.32
CA SER A 407 17.39 12.59 2.46
C SER A 407 18.06 11.24 2.33
N GLN A 408 17.83 10.57 1.19
CA GLN A 408 18.50 9.33 0.79
C GLN A 408 18.38 8.18 1.81
N ILE A 409 17.19 7.95 2.37
CA ILE A 409 16.97 6.97 3.44
C ILE A 409 17.48 5.57 3.07
N GLU A 410 17.23 5.08 1.85
CA GLU A 410 17.66 3.74 1.43
C GLU A 410 19.19 3.59 1.41
N LEU A 411 19.91 4.64 1.00
CA LEU A 411 21.38 4.61 1.04
C LEU A 411 21.92 4.70 2.47
N ARG A 412 21.24 5.42 3.37
CA ARG A 412 21.57 5.45 4.80
C ARG A 412 21.32 4.09 5.45
N VAL A 413 20.22 3.45 5.13
CA VAL A 413 19.91 2.07 5.58
C VAL A 413 20.95 1.09 5.02
N LEU A 414 21.34 1.20 3.73
CA LEU A 414 22.39 0.38 3.15
C LEU A 414 23.72 0.57 3.88
N ALA A 415 24.13 1.82 4.15
CA ALA A 415 25.36 2.11 4.90
C ALA A 415 25.33 1.49 6.30
N HIS A 416 24.18 1.56 6.99
CA HIS A 416 23.99 0.95 8.31
C HIS A 416 24.10 -0.57 8.28
N ILE A 417 23.39 -1.24 7.36
CA ILE A 417 23.33 -2.71 7.28
C ILE A 417 24.66 -3.27 6.78
N SER A 418 25.24 -2.68 5.73
CA SER A 418 26.51 -3.15 5.14
C SER A 418 27.73 -2.80 5.98
N GLN A 419 27.63 -1.82 6.89
CA GLN A 419 28.72 -1.24 7.67
C GLN A 419 29.93 -0.84 6.81
N ASP A 420 29.66 -0.42 5.57
CA ASP A 420 30.72 0.03 4.66
C ASP A 420 31.35 1.32 5.17
N GLU A 421 32.64 1.28 5.47
CA GLU A 421 33.36 2.39 6.10
C GLU A 421 33.30 3.67 5.26
N HIS A 422 33.37 3.55 3.94
CA HIS A 422 33.36 4.70 3.04
C HIS A 422 31.99 5.37 2.96
N MET A 423 30.91 4.58 2.99
CA MET A 423 29.56 5.15 3.07
C MET A 423 29.29 5.79 4.42
N LEU A 424 29.68 5.11 5.51
CA LEU A 424 29.50 5.64 6.86
C LEU A 424 30.25 6.95 7.05
N GLU A 425 31.52 7.04 6.58
CA GLU A 425 32.32 8.25 6.63
C GLU A 425 31.68 9.40 5.85
N ALA A 426 31.24 9.13 4.60
CA ALA A 426 30.60 10.13 3.77
C ALA A 426 29.34 10.73 4.42
N PHE A 427 28.47 9.89 4.99
CA PHE A 427 27.27 10.35 5.66
C PHE A 427 27.53 11.04 7.02
N LYS A 428 28.56 10.62 7.77
CA LYS A 428 28.98 11.30 9.01
C LYS A 428 29.50 12.71 8.76
N ASN A 429 30.23 12.88 7.65
CA ASN A 429 30.83 14.16 7.25
C ASN A 429 29.87 15.04 6.44
N ASP A 430 28.63 14.60 6.23
CA ASP A 430 27.62 15.32 5.42
C ASP A 430 28.06 15.56 3.96
N GLU A 431 28.80 14.63 3.38
CA GLU A 431 29.30 14.73 2.02
C GLU A 431 28.26 14.24 1.01
N ASP A 432 28.32 14.77 -0.22
CA ASP A 432 27.52 14.25 -1.33
C ASP A 432 27.97 12.83 -1.70
N ILE A 433 27.19 11.83 -1.31
CA ILE A 433 27.50 10.40 -1.53
C ILE A 433 27.70 10.07 -3.01
N HIS A 434 27.07 10.82 -3.93
CA HIS A 434 27.20 10.58 -5.37
C HIS A 434 28.49 11.17 -5.92
N VAL A 435 28.91 12.34 -5.43
CA VAL A 435 30.22 12.94 -5.74
C VAL A 435 31.32 12.06 -5.16
N GLN A 436 31.17 11.61 -3.91
CA GLN A 436 32.10 10.73 -3.23
C GLN A 436 32.29 9.40 -4.00
N ALA A 437 31.17 8.80 -4.44
CA ALA A 437 31.22 7.58 -5.23
C ALA A 437 31.92 7.79 -6.59
N ALA A 438 31.59 8.87 -7.30
CA ALA A 438 32.26 9.20 -8.57
C ALA A 438 33.75 9.42 -8.37
N SER A 439 34.17 10.22 -7.41
CA SER A 439 35.56 10.51 -7.07
C SER A 439 36.35 9.22 -6.77
N LYS A 440 35.81 8.37 -5.89
CA LYS A 440 36.47 7.11 -5.49
C LYS A 440 36.59 6.08 -6.63
N VAL A 441 35.50 5.94 -7.42
CA VAL A 441 35.48 4.97 -8.54
C VAL A 441 36.37 5.41 -9.69
N LEU A 442 36.36 6.71 -10.03
CA LEU A 442 37.15 7.26 -11.13
C LEU A 442 38.60 7.61 -10.72
N GLY A 443 38.87 7.67 -9.42
CA GLY A 443 40.19 8.05 -8.90
C GLY A 443 40.55 9.53 -9.14
N ILE A 444 39.56 10.41 -9.14
CA ILE A 444 39.71 11.87 -9.35
C ILE A 444 39.34 12.65 -8.09
N PRO A 445 39.86 13.86 -7.85
CA PRO A 445 39.44 14.74 -6.77
C PRO A 445 37.95 15.05 -6.85
N LYS A 446 37.32 15.29 -5.69
CA LYS A 446 35.86 15.59 -5.61
C LYS A 446 35.47 16.84 -6.40
N GLU A 447 36.36 17.83 -6.40
CA GLU A 447 36.21 19.13 -7.05
C GLU A 447 36.23 19.00 -8.59
N GLU A 448 36.82 17.93 -9.11
CA GLU A 448 36.89 17.64 -10.54
C GLU A 448 35.73 16.77 -11.06
N VAL A 449 34.84 16.30 -10.16
CA VAL A 449 33.70 15.48 -10.55
C VAL A 449 32.68 16.33 -11.32
N THR A 450 32.45 15.96 -12.59
CA THR A 450 31.46 16.66 -13.45
C THR A 450 30.03 16.30 -13.05
N LYS A 451 29.07 17.12 -13.49
CA LYS A 451 27.62 16.84 -13.27
C LYS A 451 27.19 15.50 -13.88
N GLU A 452 27.73 15.15 -15.05
CA GLU A 452 27.42 13.88 -15.71
C GLU A 452 28.02 12.69 -14.92
N GLN A 453 29.25 12.80 -14.41
CA GLN A 453 29.87 11.78 -13.59
C GLN A 453 29.11 11.59 -12.27
N ARG A 454 28.69 12.67 -11.61
CA ARG A 454 27.83 12.64 -10.44
C ARG A 454 26.49 11.97 -10.75
N SER A 455 25.88 12.30 -11.90
CA SER A 455 24.61 11.69 -12.33
C SER A 455 24.75 10.18 -12.61
N SER A 456 25.86 9.79 -13.24
CA SER A 456 26.19 8.37 -13.46
C SER A 456 26.40 7.63 -12.13
N ALA A 457 27.15 8.23 -11.19
CA ALA A 457 27.33 7.66 -9.85
C ALA A 457 25.99 7.57 -9.08
N LYS A 458 25.09 8.55 -9.22
CA LYS A 458 23.74 8.48 -8.66
C LYS A 458 22.98 7.28 -9.22
N ALA A 459 23.02 7.07 -10.54
CA ALA A 459 22.38 5.91 -11.18
C ALA A 459 22.97 4.58 -10.67
N VAL A 460 24.28 4.51 -10.45
CA VAL A 460 24.93 3.32 -9.89
C VAL A 460 24.55 3.11 -8.42
N ASN A 461 24.62 4.14 -7.58
CA ASN A 461 24.28 4.04 -6.17
C ASN A 461 22.84 3.50 -5.97
N PHE A 462 21.86 4.07 -6.67
CA PHE A 462 20.49 3.55 -6.64
C PHE A 462 20.37 2.20 -7.34
N GLY A 463 21.05 2.04 -8.48
CA GLY A 463 21.02 0.78 -9.22
C GLY A 463 21.50 -0.40 -8.38
N ILE A 464 22.54 -0.23 -7.58
CA ILE A 464 23.06 -1.27 -6.69
C ILE A 464 22.04 -1.63 -5.62
N VAL A 465 21.39 -0.65 -4.98
CA VAL A 465 20.29 -0.90 -4.03
C VAL A 465 19.19 -1.76 -4.65
N TYR A 466 18.90 -1.55 -5.94
CA TYR A 466 17.88 -2.29 -6.68
C TYR A 466 18.40 -3.52 -7.42
N GLY A 467 19.70 -3.85 -7.28
CA GLY A 467 20.31 -4.98 -7.95
C GLY A 467 20.35 -4.84 -9.47
N ILE A 468 20.69 -3.64 -9.98
CA ILE A 468 20.73 -3.34 -11.42
C ILE A 468 21.73 -4.26 -12.14
N SER A 469 21.35 -4.73 -13.34
CA SER A 469 22.27 -5.44 -14.22
C SER A 469 23.16 -4.48 -15.01
N ASP A 470 24.28 -4.98 -15.52
CA ASP A 470 25.16 -4.27 -16.44
C ASP A 470 24.41 -3.72 -17.67
N PHE A 471 23.42 -4.47 -18.17
CA PHE A 471 22.55 -4.04 -19.26
C PHE A 471 21.64 -2.86 -18.85
N GLY A 472 20.95 -2.97 -17.72
CA GLY A 472 20.08 -1.90 -17.23
C GLY A 472 20.84 -0.60 -16.92
N LEU A 473 22.04 -0.72 -16.32
CA LEU A 473 22.90 0.44 -16.09
C LEU A 473 23.38 1.07 -17.39
N ALA A 474 23.78 0.23 -18.36
CA ALA A 474 24.24 0.71 -19.67
C ALA A 474 23.19 1.55 -20.39
N GLU A 475 21.92 1.11 -20.38
CA GLU A 475 20.79 1.88 -20.93
C GLU A 475 20.55 3.18 -20.16
N GLN A 476 20.61 3.13 -18.81
CA GLN A 476 20.29 4.28 -17.95
C GLN A 476 21.30 5.43 -18.09
N ILE A 477 22.60 5.12 -18.24
CA ILE A 477 23.66 6.13 -18.32
C ILE A 477 24.24 6.31 -19.73
N GLY A 478 23.67 5.65 -20.76
CA GLY A 478 24.04 5.83 -22.15
C GLY A 478 25.45 5.34 -22.52
N VAL A 479 25.92 4.25 -21.88
CA VAL A 479 27.26 3.67 -22.14
C VAL A 479 27.17 2.24 -22.67
N SER A 480 28.31 1.70 -23.13
CA SER A 480 28.36 0.28 -23.51
C SER A 480 28.19 -0.64 -22.28
N LYS A 481 27.62 -1.83 -22.49
CA LYS A 481 27.49 -2.86 -21.45
C LYS A 481 28.83 -3.19 -20.77
N LYS A 482 29.92 -3.24 -21.54
CA LYS A 482 31.26 -3.48 -21.00
C LYS A 482 31.67 -2.38 -20.01
N LYS A 483 31.45 -1.11 -20.36
CA LYS A 483 31.80 0.02 -19.51
C LYS A 483 30.93 0.07 -18.25
N ALA A 484 29.61 -0.26 -18.36
CA ALA A 484 28.72 -0.37 -17.22
C ALA A 484 29.18 -1.48 -16.25
N ASN A 485 29.58 -2.64 -16.77
CA ASN A 485 30.09 -3.74 -15.96
C ASN A 485 31.42 -3.36 -15.24
N GLU A 486 32.35 -2.71 -15.95
CA GLU A 486 33.58 -2.19 -15.36
C GLU A 486 33.28 -1.21 -14.21
N TYR A 487 32.32 -0.31 -14.41
CA TYR A 487 31.91 0.66 -13.38
C TYR A 487 31.32 -0.03 -12.13
N ILE A 488 30.40 -0.98 -12.31
CA ILE A 488 29.84 -1.77 -11.19
C ILE A 488 30.95 -2.50 -10.43
N LYS A 489 31.88 -3.13 -11.16
CA LYS A 489 32.99 -3.86 -10.56
C LYS A 489 33.88 -2.93 -9.73
N GLN A 490 34.31 -1.81 -10.29
CA GLN A 490 35.15 -0.82 -9.59
C GLN A 490 34.42 -0.26 -8.36
N TYR A 491 33.11 -0.01 -8.48
CA TYR A 491 32.30 0.43 -7.35
C TYR A 491 32.31 -0.59 -6.21
N LEU A 492 31.99 -1.86 -6.49
CA LEU A 492 31.97 -2.93 -5.50
C LEU A 492 33.34 -3.27 -4.91
N GLU A 493 34.41 -3.03 -5.65
CA GLU A 493 35.81 -3.13 -5.14
C GLU A 493 36.10 -2.01 -4.11
N LYS A 494 35.60 -0.80 -4.34
CA LYS A 494 35.79 0.35 -3.42
C LYS A 494 34.87 0.27 -2.21
N TYR A 495 33.65 -0.18 -2.41
CA TYR A 495 32.61 -0.36 -1.36
C TYR A 495 32.50 -1.84 -0.99
N SER A 496 33.58 -2.36 -0.38
CA SER A 496 33.70 -3.80 -0.08
C SER A 496 32.67 -4.30 0.94
N GLY A 497 32.24 -3.46 1.87
CA GLY A 497 31.16 -3.77 2.81
C GLY A 497 29.83 -4.00 2.11
N ILE A 498 29.50 -3.19 1.11
CA ILE A 498 28.32 -3.39 0.28
C ILE A 498 28.41 -4.71 -0.49
N LYS A 499 29.55 -4.98 -1.12
CA LYS A 499 29.75 -6.24 -1.84
C LYS A 499 29.54 -7.45 -0.95
N LYS A 500 30.14 -7.43 0.25
CA LYS A 500 29.98 -8.50 1.24
C LYS A 500 28.51 -8.68 1.63
N PHE A 501 27.82 -7.59 1.96
CA PHE A 501 26.38 -7.64 2.27
C PHE A 501 25.57 -8.29 1.15
N MET A 502 25.81 -7.89 -0.12
CA MET A 502 25.09 -8.43 -1.28
C MET A 502 25.31 -9.93 -1.45
N ASP A 503 26.54 -10.39 -1.29
CA ASP A 503 26.89 -11.81 -1.43
C ASP A 503 26.27 -12.62 -0.26
N ASP A 504 26.45 -12.16 0.98
CA ASP A 504 25.97 -12.81 2.20
C ASP A 504 24.44 -12.93 2.26
N ILE A 505 23.70 -11.86 1.89
CA ILE A 505 22.24 -11.86 1.96
C ILE A 505 21.61 -12.81 0.93
N VAL A 506 22.20 -12.92 -0.26
CA VAL A 506 21.73 -13.86 -1.28
C VAL A 506 21.98 -15.30 -0.85
N GLU A 507 23.14 -15.58 -0.24
CA GLU A 507 23.45 -16.90 0.31
C GLU A 507 22.53 -17.25 1.48
N LEU A 508 22.33 -16.32 2.41
CA LEU A 508 21.38 -16.47 3.51
C LEU A 508 19.96 -16.80 2.99
N ALA A 509 19.48 -16.03 2.00
CA ALA A 509 18.18 -16.25 1.40
C ALA A 509 18.05 -17.62 0.70
N LYS A 510 19.12 -18.13 0.07
CA LYS A 510 19.13 -19.49 -0.50
C LYS A 510 19.01 -20.57 0.57
N ASN A 511 19.66 -20.37 1.71
CA ASN A 511 19.72 -21.37 2.78
C ASN A 511 18.41 -21.43 3.59
N GLN A 512 17.83 -20.28 3.95
CA GLN A 512 16.64 -20.22 4.82
C GLN A 512 15.32 -19.95 4.07
N GLY A 513 15.38 -19.54 2.79
CA GLY A 513 14.20 -19.32 1.95
C GLY A 513 13.57 -17.92 2.07
N TYR A 514 14.11 -17.04 2.89
CA TYR A 514 13.59 -15.68 3.12
C TYR A 514 14.70 -14.69 3.48
N VAL A 515 14.37 -13.40 3.47
CA VAL A 515 15.16 -12.31 4.05
C VAL A 515 14.30 -11.49 5.00
N GLU A 516 14.94 -10.70 5.87
CA GLU A 516 14.27 -9.88 6.88
C GLU A 516 14.75 -8.43 6.83
N THR A 517 13.87 -7.51 7.25
CA THR A 517 14.26 -6.13 7.60
C THR A 517 14.90 -6.09 8.98
N SER A 518 15.42 -4.93 9.39
CA SER A 518 15.91 -4.69 10.76
C SER A 518 14.83 -4.83 11.82
N PHE A 519 13.55 -4.88 11.44
CA PHE A 519 12.40 -5.06 12.32
C PHE A 519 11.75 -6.45 12.17
N HIS A 520 12.48 -7.42 11.60
CA HIS A 520 12.02 -8.80 11.41
C HIS A 520 10.82 -8.96 10.48
N ARG A 521 10.59 -8.00 9.58
CA ARG A 521 9.63 -8.19 8.48
C ARG A 521 10.21 -9.18 7.50
N ARG A 522 9.54 -10.31 7.30
CA ARG A 522 9.98 -11.38 6.40
C ARG A 522 9.47 -11.20 4.98
N ARG A 523 10.32 -11.55 4.02
CA ARG A 523 9.93 -11.80 2.65
C ARG A 523 10.48 -13.15 2.20
N TYR A 524 9.60 -14.07 1.85
CA TYR A 524 9.96 -15.37 1.27
C TYR A 524 10.38 -15.19 -0.19
N ILE A 525 11.43 -15.89 -0.62
CA ILE A 525 12.00 -15.75 -1.98
C ILE A 525 12.15 -17.14 -2.62
N PRO A 526 11.04 -17.80 -2.98
CA PRO A 526 11.06 -19.10 -3.62
C PRO A 526 11.72 -19.08 -5.00
N GLU A 527 11.84 -17.91 -5.62
CA GLU A 527 12.48 -17.70 -6.92
C GLU A 527 13.94 -18.15 -6.94
N LEU A 528 14.65 -18.10 -5.82
CA LEU A 528 16.04 -18.52 -5.72
C LEU A 528 16.24 -20.02 -5.96
N SER A 529 15.21 -20.84 -5.72
CA SER A 529 15.19 -22.28 -5.97
C SER A 529 14.72 -22.67 -7.38
N SER A 530 14.41 -21.70 -8.25
CA SER A 530 13.91 -21.96 -9.60
C SER A 530 14.98 -22.52 -10.52
N ASN A 531 14.63 -23.44 -11.42
CA ASN A 531 15.51 -23.92 -12.48
C ASN A 531 15.78 -22.87 -13.56
N ASN A 532 14.93 -21.82 -13.67
CA ASN A 532 15.08 -20.76 -14.64
C ASN A 532 16.07 -19.70 -14.12
N TYR A 533 17.13 -19.46 -14.87
CA TYR A 533 18.17 -18.47 -14.54
C TYR A 533 17.62 -17.06 -14.33
N MET A 534 16.72 -16.58 -15.20
CA MET A 534 16.13 -15.23 -15.07
C MET A 534 15.28 -15.08 -13.81
N VAL A 535 14.55 -16.13 -13.42
CA VAL A 535 13.77 -16.15 -12.18
C VAL A 535 14.69 -16.13 -10.96
N ARG A 536 15.79 -16.91 -10.99
CA ARG A 536 16.81 -16.85 -9.90
C ARG A 536 17.44 -15.48 -9.77
N GLN A 537 17.76 -14.83 -10.90
CA GLN A 537 18.32 -13.46 -10.88
C GLN A 537 17.31 -12.44 -10.31
N PHE A 538 16.03 -12.61 -10.62
CA PHE A 538 14.98 -11.80 -10.00
C PHE A 538 14.93 -12.05 -8.48
N GLY A 539 14.97 -13.29 -8.03
CA GLY A 539 15.05 -13.65 -6.61
C GLY A 539 16.27 -13.06 -5.90
N ALA A 540 17.46 -13.09 -6.53
CA ALA A 540 18.67 -12.49 -5.97
C ALA A 540 18.52 -10.97 -5.79
N ARG A 541 17.96 -10.27 -6.77
CA ARG A 541 17.66 -8.83 -6.63
C ARG A 541 16.66 -8.55 -5.51
N ALA A 542 15.62 -9.36 -5.41
CA ALA A 542 14.64 -9.24 -4.34
C ALA A 542 15.27 -9.47 -2.95
N ALA A 543 16.20 -10.41 -2.83
CA ALA A 543 16.95 -10.67 -1.60
C ALA A 543 17.81 -9.47 -1.17
N MET A 544 18.52 -8.84 -2.11
CA MET A 544 19.36 -7.68 -1.84
C MET A 544 18.55 -6.42 -1.49
N ASN A 545 17.45 -6.19 -2.21
CA ASN A 545 16.65 -4.98 -2.07
C ASN A 545 15.75 -4.98 -0.81
N THR A 546 15.15 -6.12 -0.46
CA THR A 546 14.12 -6.18 0.58
C THR A 546 14.59 -5.70 1.96
N PRO A 547 15.78 -6.07 2.49
CA PRO A 547 16.23 -5.56 3.78
C PRO A 547 16.38 -4.04 3.80
N ILE A 548 16.79 -3.45 2.69
CA ILE A 548 17.04 -2.00 2.56
C ILE A 548 15.71 -1.25 2.45
N GLN A 549 14.93 -1.58 1.42
CA GLN A 549 13.67 -0.90 1.14
C GLN A 549 12.63 -1.15 2.23
N GLY A 550 12.59 -2.38 2.77
CA GLY A 550 11.67 -2.73 3.84
C GLY A 550 12.00 -2.04 5.16
N THR A 551 13.29 -1.96 5.53
CA THR A 551 13.70 -1.20 6.73
C THR A 551 13.39 0.28 6.57
N ALA A 552 13.62 0.87 5.39
CA ALA A 552 13.23 2.26 5.12
C ALA A 552 11.72 2.48 5.25
N ALA A 553 10.90 1.52 4.77
CA ALA A 553 9.45 1.57 4.93
C ALA A 553 9.02 1.45 6.40
N ASP A 554 9.66 0.59 7.18
CA ASP A 554 9.38 0.44 8.62
C ASP A 554 9.75 1.71 9.40
N ILE A 555 10.88 2.36 9.07
CA ILE A 555 11.27 3.66 9.64
C ILE A 555 10.22 4.73 9.34
N MET A 556 9.73 4.82 8.11
CA MET A 556 8.66 5.76 7.75
C MET A 556 7.38 5.51 8.55
N LYS A 557 6.99 4.24 8.77
CA LYS A 557 5.82 3.88 9.58
C LYS A 557 5.97 4.31 11.02
N ILE A 558 7.14 4.10 11.63
CA ILE A 558 7.44 4.57 12.98
C ILE A 558 7.34 6.10 13.04
N ALA A 559 7.97 6.81 12.10
CA ALA A 559 7.89 8.26 12.02
C ALA A 559 6.43 8.76 11.91
N MET A 560 5.59 8.11 11.09
CA MET A 560 4.18 8.46 10.96
C MET A 560 3.42 8.31 12.28
N ILE A 561 3.67 7.23 13.03
CA ILE A 561 3.06 6.97 14.33
C ILE A 561 3.50 8.04 15.34
N ASP A 562 4.79 8.34 15.41
CA ASP A 562 5.35 9.31 16.33
C ASP A 562 4.84 10.73 16.04
N VAL A 563 4.81 11.12 14.77
CA VAL A 563 4.23 12.40 14.33
C VAL A 563 2.76 12.49 14.74
N TYR A 564 1.97 11.46 14.41
CA TYR A 564 0.56 11.43 14.75
C TYR A 564 0.32 11.59 16.27
N ASN A 565 1.04 10.81 17.07
CA ASN A 565 0.90 10.86 18.52
C ASN A 565 1.31 12.24 19.06
N LYS A 566 2.42 12.80 18.57
CA LYS A 566 2.92 14.10 19.03
C LYS A 566 1.98 15.25 18.67
N LEU A 567 1.40 15.25 17.48
CA LEU A 567 0.40 16.25 17.09
C LEU A 567 -0.84 16.19 18.00
N LYS A 568 -1.27 14.99 18.40
CA LYS A 568 -2.41 14.79 19.31
C LYS A 568 -2.07 15.19 20.76
N GLU A 569 -0.89 14.83 21.27
CA GLU A 569 -0.42 15.24 22.60
C GLU A 569 -0.37 16.75 22.76
N GLU A 570 0.10 17.44 21.73
CA GLU A 570 0.21 18.91 21.72
C GLU A 570 -1.10 19.64 21.38
N ASN A 571 -2.19 18.89 21.14
CA ASN A 571 -3.53 19.38 20.73
C ASN A 571 -3.46 20.37 19.55
N LEU A 572 -2.64 20.06 18.53
CA LEU A 572 -2.47 20.91 17.36
C LEU A 572 -3.56 20.63 16.32
N ASP A 573 -4.06 21.69 15.67
CA ASP A 573 -4.93 21.55 14.49
C ASP A 573 -4.07 21.26 13.26
N ALA A 574 -3.62 20.02 13.20
CA ALA A 574 -2.75 19.50 12.16
C ALA A 574 -3.13 18.05 11.81
N LYS A 575 -3.10 17.72 10.52
CA LYS A 575 -3.57 16.46 9.97
C LYS A 575 -2.53 15.88 9.03
N ILE A 576 -2.10 14.64 9.27
CA ILE A 576 -1.36 13.89 8.25
C ILE A 576 -2.35 13.61 7.12
N ILE A 577 -1.99 13.96 5.88
CA ILE A 577 -2.90 13.87 4.71
C ILE A 577 -2.35 12.99 3.60
N LEU A 578 -1.04 12.83 3.51
CA LEU A 578 -0.41 12.07 2.43
C LEU A 578 0.95 11.52 2.85
N GLN A 579 1.24 10.31 2.41
CA GLN A 579 2.57 9.70 2.44
C GLN A 579 2.91 9.21 1.04
N VAL A 580 4.06 9.64 0.48
CA VAL A 580 4.54 9.25 -0.85
C VAL A 580 6.02 8.87 -0.77
N HIS A 581 6.34 7.59 -0.97
CA HIS A 581 7.70 7.06 -0.87
C HIS A 581 8.36 7.35 0.50
N ASP A 582 9.25 8.33 0.56
CA ASP A 582 9.99 8.83 1.73
C ASP A 582 9.54 10.23 2.18
N GLU A 583 8.41 10.72 1.65
CA GLU A 583 7.79 12.01 1.91
C GLU A 583 6.55 11.85 2.80
N LEU A 584 6.38 12.75 3.77
CA LEU A 584 5.22 12.85 4.65
C LEU A 584 4.69 14.28 4.67
N MET A 585 3.39 14.44 4.36
CA MET A 585 2.74 15.74 4.26
C MET A 585 1.68 15.93 5.32
N ILE A 586 1.72 17.09 5.96
CA ILE A 586 0.77 17.55 6.98
C ILE A 586 0.07 18.81 6.47
N GLU A 587 -1.23 18.90 6.69
CA GLU A 587 -1.99 20.14 6.60
C GLU A 587 -2.21 20.68 8.02
N CYS A 588 -1.79 21.92 8.30
CA CYS A 588 -1.97 22.53 9.61
C CYS A 588 -2.42 23.98 9.51
N ILE A 589 -3.04 24.48 10.57
CA ILE A 589 -3.37 25.91 10.66
C ILE A 589 -2.08 26.75 10.59
N GLU A 590 -2.14 27.88 9.89
CA GLU A 590 -0.96 28.71 9.59
C GLU A 590 -0.21 29.19 10.85
N ASN A 591 -0.93 29.41 11.95
CA ASN A 591 -0.33 29.85 13.21
C ASN A 591 0.57 28.79 13.87
N ASP A 592 0.31 27.52 13.64
CA ASP A 592 1.05 26.41 14.27
C ASP A 592 2.17 25.85 13.39
N LYS A 593 2.36 26.38 12.19
CA LYS A 593 3.25 25.85 11.17
C LYS A 593 4.69 25.57 11.63
N GLU A 594 5.32 26.50 12.36
CA GLU A 594 6.69 26.32 12.83
C GLU A 594 6.80 25.21 13.88
N LYS A 595 5.80 25.08 14.74
CA LYS A 595 5.73 24.01 15.73
C LYS A 595 5.51 22.66 15.06
N VAL A 596 4.58 22.57 14.09
CA VAL A 596 4.31 21.36 13.31
C VAL A 596 5.54 20.96 12.51
N LYS A 597 6.21 21.90 11.85
CA LYS A 597 7.45 21.65 11.10
C LYS A 597 8.56 21.09 12.00
N SER A 598 8.71 21.63 13.19
CA SER A 598 9.68 21.12 14.18
C SER A 598 9.35 19.72 14.65
N ILE A 599 8.07 19.43 14.95
CA ILE A 599 7.61 18.10 15.35
C ILE A 599 7.86 17.10 14.22
N LEU A 600 7.43 17.41 12.99
CA LEU A 600 7.59 16.55 11.83
C LEU A 600 9.05 16.19 11.61
N LYS A 601 9.94 17.19 11.57
CA LYS A 601 11.37 16.98 11.41
C LYS A 601 11.95 16.13 12.54
N ASN A 602 11.67 16.47 13.78
CA ASN A 602 12.23 15.78 14.94
C ASN A 602 11.76 14.30 15.00
N CYS A 603 10.48 14.01 14.80
CA CYS A 603 9.97 12.65 14.81
C CYS A 603 10.58 11.81 13.67
N MET A 604 10.69 12.37 12.47
CA MET A 604 11.28 11.65 11.34
C MET A 604 12.80 11.41 11.55
N GLU A 605 13.57 12.41 11.98
CA GLU A 605 15.02 12.26 12.19
C GLU A 605 15.36 11.32 13.35
N ASN A 606 14.47 11.18 14.34
CA ASN A 606 14.68 10.34 15.53
C ASN A 606 13.83 9.06 15.55
N ALA A 607 13.18 8.70 14.44
CA ALA A 607 12.35 7.49 14.36
C ALA A 607 13.11 6.22 14.74
N ILE A 608 14.41 6.17 14.44
CA ILE A 608 15.32 5.08 14.82
C ILE A 608 16.76 5.62 14.94
N THR A 609 17.58 4.95 15.74
CA THR A 609 19.03 5.20 15.80
C THR A 609 19.78 4.28 14.84
N LEU A 610 20.39 4.86 13.81
CA LEU A 610 21.32 4.18 12.91
C LEU A 610 22.77 4.54 13.25
N LEU A 611 23.75 3.88 12.60
CA LEU A 611 25.18 4.23 12.72
C LEU A 611 25.51 5.63 12.16
N ILE A 612 24.57 6.20 11.42
CA ILE A 612 24.62 7.54 10.83
C ILE A 612 23.26 8.22 11.06
N PRO A 613 23.22 9.56 11.18
CA PRO A 613 21.96 10.26 11.43
C PRO A 613 21.01 10.12 10.24
N LEU A 614 19.70 10.01 10.52
CA LEU A 614 18.68 10.30 9.53
C LEU A 614 18.63 11.81 9.31
N LYS A 615 18.40 12.24 8.08
CA LYS A 615 18.24 13.65 7.72
C LYS A 615 16.95 13.86 6.95
N VAL A 616 16.27 14.95 7.28
CA VAL A 616 14.98 15.31 6.70
C VAL A 616 15.02 16.75 6.21
N GLU A 617 14.65 16.93 4.95
CA GLU A 617 14.41 18.24 4.38
C GLU A 617 12.94 18.60 4.57
N THR A 618 12.66 19.83 5.01
CA THR A 618 11.30 20.29 5.27
C THR A 618 10.98 21.50 4.44
N SER A 619 9.77 21.57 3.91
CA SER A 619 9.24 22.71 3.17
C SER A 619 7.88 23.15 3.69
N GLU A 620 7.50 24.39 3.37
CA GLU A 620 6.20 25.00 3.64
C GLU A 620 5.63 25.48 2.32
N ALA A 621 4.35 25.19 2.06
CA ALA A 621 3.76 25.50 0.77
C ALA A 621 2.25 25.77 0.83
N LYS A 622 1.75 26.52 -0.15
CA LYS A 622 0.31 26.72 -0.39
C LYS A 622 -0.25 25.80 -1.47
N THR A 623 0.60 25.00 -2.10
CA THR A 623 0.21 23.96 -3.05
C THR A 623 1.18 22.79 -2.92
N TRP A 624 0.75 21.58 -3.27
CA TRP A 624 1.70 20.44 -3.33
C TRP A 624 2.83 20.65 -4.35
N TYR A 625 2.60 21.47 -5.39
CA TYR A 625 3.63 21.83 -6.37
C TYR A 625 4.83 22.55 -5.73
N GLU A 626 4.57 23.41 -4.76
CA GLU A 626 5.59 24.25 -4.10
C GLU A 626 6.37 23.49 -3.03
N CYS A 627 5.94 22.30 -2.62
CA CYS A 627 6.65 21.46 -1.67
C CYS A 627 8.00 20.93 -2.20
N LYS A 628 8.23 20.98 -3.52
CA LYS A 628 9.46 20.49 -4.19
C LYS A 628 10.08 21.52 -5.12
#